data_eca6bc88bd1876143b660dc631e6f9db
#
_entry.id   eca6bc88bd1876143b660dc631e6f9db
#
_cell.length_a   1.000
_cell.length_b   1.000
_cell.length_c   1.000
_cell.angle_alpha   90.00
_cell.angle_beta   90.00
_cell.angle_gamma   90.00
#
_symmetry.space_group_name_H-M   'P 1'
#
loop_
_entity.id
_entity.type
_entity.pdbx_description
1 polymer ?
#
loop_
_entity_poly.entity_id
_entity_poly.type
_entity_poly.pdbx_seq_one_letter_code
_entity_poly.pdbx_strand_id
1 'polypeptide(L)'
;MADKMWGEEPFWGLGYEWDPDWVLTDRQKELRELLISLCEQEMRANAKRSDDELLYPRRNLELLGEHGFLGLTVPEEYGGLGENHVAFAMTCETIARYGCASTAMCYVMHIGAVSAIMYRPTPALLDKYIRPLREGKI
;
A
#
# COMPACT_ATOMS: atom_id res chain seq x y z
N MET A 1 -20.88 -8.94 25.18
CA MET A 1 -19.99 -8.82 24.01
C MET A 1 -19.04 -7.68 24.30
N ALA A 2 -17.76 -7.92 24.44
CA ALA A 2 -16.81 -6.83 24.60
C ALA A 2 -16.88 -5.97 23.32
N ASP A 3 -16.95 -4.66 23.47
CA ASP A 3 -16.86 -3.73 22.34
C ASP A 3 -15.50 -3.92 21.67
N LYS A 4 -15.50 -4.69 20.57
CA LYS A 4 -14.31 -4.87 19.75
C LYS A 4 -14.09 -3.59 18.96
N MET A 5 -12.97 -2.93 19.23
CA MET A 5 -12.59 -1.75 18.47
C MET A 5 -12.21 -2.13 17.02
N TRP A 6 -12.43 -1.22 16.11
CA TRP A 6 -11.94 -1.31 14.74
C TRP A 6 -10.47 -1.73 14.74
N GLY A 7 -10.16 -2.78 13.99
CA GLY A 7 -8.79 -3.25 13.81
C GLY A 7 -8.27 -4.27 14.81
N GLU A 8 -9.03 -4.62 15.85
CA GLU A 8 -8.55 -5.58 16.86
C GLU A 8 -8.89 -7.04 16.56
N GLU A 9 -9.86 -7.31 15.65
CA GLU A 9 -10.21 -8.67 15.22
C GLU A 9 -11.02 -8.68 13.92
N PRO A 10 -11.38 -9.86 13.35
CA PRO A 10 -12.13 -9.95 12.11
C PRO A 10 -13.33 -9.02 12.15
N PHE A 11 -13.20 -7.94 11.48
CA PHE A 11 -14.06 -6.76 11.52
C PHE A 11 -15.54 -7.07 11.23
N TRP A 12 -15.77 -8.08 10.43
CA TRP A 12 -17.11 -8.36 9.90
C TRP A 12 -17.99 -9.19 10.83
N GLY A 13 -17.49 -9.57 12.00
CA GLY A 13 -18.25 -10.43 12.93
C GLY A 13 -18.64 -11.80 12.36
N LEU A 14 -18.05 -12.17 11.23
CA LEU A 14 -18.36 -13.39 10.51
C LEU A 14 -17.58 -14.60 11.02
N GLY A 15 -16.75 -14.43 12.04
CA GLY A 15 -15.96 -15.52 12.63
C GLY A 15 -14.84 -16.03 11.74
N TYR A 16 -14.56 -15.37 10.62
CA TYR A 16 -13.43 -15.72 9.78
C TYR A 16 -12.17 -15.04 10.29
N GLU A 17 -11.21 -15.84 10.70
CA GLU A 17 -9.84 -15.37 10.80
C GLU A 17 -9.30 -15.24 9.37
N TRP A 18 -8.76 -14.08 9.06
CA TRP A 18 -8.01 -13.91 7.85
C TRP A 18 -6.70 -14.70 7.94
N ASP A 19 -6.66 -15.82 7.25
CA ASP A 19 -5.45 -16.63 7.13
C ASP A 19 -4.78 -16.32 5.80
N PRO A 20 -3.69 -15.54 5.80
CA PRO A 20 -2.96 -15.23 4.59
C PRO A 20 -2.19 -16.44 4.03
N ASP A 21 -2.03 -17.51 4.79
CA ASP A 21 -1.10 -18.61 4.44
C ASP A 21 -1.53 -19.39 3.19
N TRP A 22 -2.81 -19.41 2.88
CA TRP A 22 -3.29 -20.08 1.67
C TRP A 22 -3.38 -19.18 0.42
N VAL A 23 -3.28 -17.85 0.59
CA VAL A 23 -3.45 -16.86 -0.50
C VAL A 23 -2.13 -16.19 -0.86
N LEU A 24 -1.32 -15.85 0.15
CA LEU A 24 -0.08 -15.10 -0.03
C LEU A 24 1.12 -16.01 -0.22
N THR A 25 2.00 -15.64 -1.15
CA THR A 25 3.34 -16.23 -1.25
C THR A 25 4.20 -15.80 -0.06
N ASP A 26 5.29 -16.51 0.20
CA ASP A 26 6.20 -16.17 1.30
C ASP A 26 6.76 -14.75 1.15
N ARG A 27 7.13 -14.35 -0.07
CA ARG A 27 7.53 -12.96 -0.38
C ARG A 27 6.43 -11.94 -0.04
N GLN A 28 5.18 -12.24 -0.35
CA GLN A 28 4.06 -11.36 -0.04
C GLN A 28 3.79 -11.27 1.46
N LYS A 29 4.02 -12.35 2.20
CA LYS A 29 3.95 -12.34 3.67
C LYS A 29 5.04 -11.44 4.26
N GLU A 30 6.28 -11.56 3.78
CA GLU A 30 7.39 -10.68 4.19
C GLU A 30 7.09 -9.19 3.91
N LEU A 31 6.56 -8.89 2.72
CA LEU A 31 6.13 -7.54 2.36
C LEU A 31 5.01 -7.04 3.28
N ARG A 32 4.07 -7.89 3.64
CA ARG A 32 2.97 -7.55 4.55
C ARG A 32 3.48 -7.24 5.96
N GLU A 33 4.38 -8.05 6.50
CA GLU A 33 4.98 -7.82 7.83
C GLU A 33 5.76 -6.51 7.87
N LEU A 34 6.58 -6.25 6.85
CA LEU A 34 7.28 -4.98 6.70
C LEU A 34 6.27 -3.81 6.69
N LEU A 35 5.23 -3.92 5.90
CA LEU A 35 4.22 -2.87 5.76
C LEU A 35 3.44 -2.64 7.07
N ILE A 36 3.09 -3.69 7.81
CA ILE A 36 2.47 -3.56 9.14
C ILE A 36 3.37 -2.74 10.06
N SER A 37 4.66 -3.09 10.11
CA SER A 37 5.64 -2.36 10.91
C SER A 37 5.71 -0.87 10.56
N LEU A 38 5.76 -0.52 9.27
CA LEU A 38 5.75 0.86 8.79
C LEU A 38 4.46 1.59 9.16
N CYS A 39 3.33 0.92 9.02
CA CYS A 39 2.03 1.47 9.38
C CYS A 39 1.94 1.82 10.86
N GLU A 40 2.33 0.90 11.73
CA GLU A 40 2.24 1.08 13.20
C GLU A 40 3.24 2.11 13.72
N GLN A 41 4.45 2.15 13.17
CA GLN A 41 5.51 3.04 13.64
C GLN A 41 5.31 4.50 13.19
N GLU A 42 4.84 4.72 11.96
CA GLU A 42 4.79 6.07 11.38
C GLU A 42 3.39 6.50 10.93
N MET A 43 2.65 5.65 10.18
CA MET A 43 1.41 6.10 9.54
C MET A 43 0.25 6.26 10.51
N ARG A 44 0.12 5.34 11.47
CA ARG A 44 -0.98 5.34 12.45
C ARG A 44 -1.01 6.61 13.31
N ALA A 45 0.16 7.11 13.68
CA ALA A 45 0.27 8.35 14.47
C ALA A 45 -0.29 9.56 13.73
N ASN A 46 -0.23 9.58 12.41
CA ASN A 46 -0.70 10.68 11.57
C ASN A 46 -2.16 10.55 11.13
N ALA A 47 -2.81 9.38 11.35
CA ALA A 47 -4.14 9.08 10.81
C ALA A 47 -5.18 10.11 11.26
N LYS A 48 -5.29 10.35 12.57
CA LYS A 48 -6.25 11.29 13.12
C LYS A 48 -6.02 12.72 12.61
N ARG A 49 -4.77 13.17 12.57
CA ARG A 49 -4.43 14.50 12.09
C ARG A 49 -4.75 14.66 10.60
N SER A 50 -4.44 13.66 9.80
CA SER A 50 -4.74 13.66 8.35
C SER A 50 -6.24 13.79 8.09
N ASP A 51 -7.07 13.15 8.92
CA ASP A 51 -8.53 13.20 8.82
C ASP A 51 -9.09 14.53 9.31
N ASP A 52 -8.73 14.96 10.53
CA ASP A 52 -9.21 16.20 11.13
C ASP A 52 -8.85 17.46 10.32
N GLU A 53 -7.64 17.51 9.76
CA GLU A 53 -7.12 18.67 9.02
C GLU A 53 -7.25 18.53 7.51
N LEU A 54 -7.85 17.44 7.01
CA LEU A 54 -8.01 17.12 5.57
C LEU A 54 -6.67 17.16 4.81
N LEU A 55 -5.62 16.65 5.41
CA LEU A 55 -4.27 16.72 4.86
C LEU A 55 -4.00 15.57 3.88
N TYR A 56 -3.34 15.92 2.78
CA TYR A 56 -2.78 14.91 1.89
C TYR A 56 -1.63 14.16 2.58
N PRO A 57 -1.65 12.81 2.63
CA PRO A 57 -0.71 12.02 3.43
C PRO A 57 0.66 11.86 2.73
N ARG A 58 1.29 12.98 2.37
CA ARG A 58 2.54 13.03 1.60
C ARG A 58 3.64 12.17 2.25
N ARG A 59 3.92 12.36 3.53
CA ARG A 59 4.99 11.62 4.22
C ARG A 59 4.76 10.11 4.20
N ASN A 60 3.50 9.68 4.34
CA ASN A 60 3.18 8.26 4.28
C ASN A 60 3.41 7.67 2.88
N LEU A 61 3.12 8.44 1.82
CA LEU A 61 3.40 8.01 0.45
C LEU A 61 4.91 8.00 0.15
N GLU A 62 5.66 8.98 0.65
CA GLU A 62 7.12 8.99 0.57
C GLU A 62 7.71 7.73 1.22
N LEU A 63 7.24 7.39 2.42
CA LEU A 63 7.64 6.17 3.13
C LEU A 63 7.36 4.91 2.31
N LEU A 64 6.17 4.81 1.72
CA LEU A 64 5.83 3.71 0.81
C LEU A 64 6.77 3.65 -0.40
N GLY A 65 7.16 4.81 -0.94
CA GLY A 65 8.13 4.93 -2.05
C GLY A 65 9.53 4.47 -1.65
N GLU A 66 10.02 4.88 -0.48
CA GLU A 66 11.32 4.47 0.08
C GLU A 66 11.45 2.94 0.17
N HIS A 67 10.34 2.24 0.39
CA HIS A 67 10.27 0.77 0.48
C HIS A 67 9.75 0.08 -0.81
N GLY A 68 9.59 0.81 -1.91
CA GLY A 68 9.23 0.27 -3.21
C GLY A 68 7.73 0.00 -3.43
N PHE A 69 6.87 0.23 -2.44
CA PHE A 69 5.44 -0.06 -2.56
C PHE A 69 4.74 0.79 -3.63
N LEU A 70 5.24 1.99 -3.95
CA LEU A 70 4.67 2.80 -5.04
C LEU A 70 4.86 2.15 -6.42
N GLY A 71 5.86 1.30 -6.57
CA GLY A 71 6.13 0.50 -7.76
C GLY A 71 5.72 -0.97 -7.63
N LEU A 72 4.81 -1.32 -6.71
CA LEU A 72 4.47 -2.71 -6.37
C LEU A 72 4.16 -3.57 -7.60
N THR A 73 3.32 -3.08 -8.50
CA THR A 73 2.86 -3.81 -9.70
C THR A 73 3.69 -3.53 -10.95
N VAL A 74 4.67 -2.66 -10.87
CA VAL A 74 5.59 -2.38 -11.98
C VAL A 74 6.52 -3.58 -12.14
N PRO A 75 6.71 -4.12 -13.36
CA PRO A 75 7.66 -5.21 -13.60
C PRO A 75 9.08 -4.88 -13.14
N GLU A 76 9.81 -5.88 -12.69
CA GLU A 76 11.20 -5.73 -12.20
C GLU A 76 12.13 -5.14 -13.24
N GLU A 77 11.93 -5.44 -14.53
CA GLU A 77 12.69 -4.87 -15.65
C GLU A 77 12.59 -3.33 -15.74
N TYR A 78 11.49 -2.76 -15.24
CA TYR A 78 11.29 -1.31 -15.10
C TYR A 78 11.58 -0.80 -13.68
N GLY A 79 12.07 -1.69 -12.81
CA GLY A 79 12.52 -1.37 -11.47
C GLY A 79 11.45 -1.38 -10.39
N GLY A 80 10.29 -1.97 -10.65
CA GLY A 80 9.26 -2.25 -9.66
C GLY A 80 9.48 -3.55 -8.90
N LEU A 81 8.51 -3.92 -8.06
CA LEU A 81 8.54 -5.17 -7.31
C LEU A 81 7.98 -6.37 -8.11
N GLY A 82 7.31 -6.14 -9.24
CA GLY A 82 6.76 -7.19 -10.09
C GLY A 82 5.61 -7.98 -9.48
N GLU A 83 4.97 -7.44 -8.45
CA GLU A 83 3.92 -8.12 -7.70
C GLU A 83 2.57 -8.08 -8.43
N ASN A 84 1.72 -9.03 -8.08
CA ASN A 84 0.40 -9.21 -8.67
C ASN A 84 -0.71 -8.44 -7.92
N HIS A 85 -1.95 -8.58 -8.41
CA HIS A 85 -3.11 -7.91 -7.83
C HIS A 85 -3.49 -8.42 -6.43
N VAL A 86 -3.08 -9.64 -6.05
CA VAL A 86 -3.27 -10.16 -4.68
C VAL A 86 -2.39 -9.36 -3.72
N ALA A 87 -1.13 -9.13 -4.08
CA ALA A 87 -0.24 -8.27 -3.29
C ALA A 87 -0.76 -6.82 -3.21
N PHE A 88 -1.32 -6.29 -4.30
CA PHE A 88 -1.96 -4.98 -4.29
C PHE A 88 -3.14 -4.91 -3.32
N ALA A 89 -4.05 -5.88 -3.36
CA ALA A 89 -5.19 -5.94 -2.45
C ALA A 89 -4.74 -6.07 -0.97
N MET A 90 -3.76 -6.94 -0.71
CA MET A 90 -3.13 -7.10 0.60
C MET A 90 -2.52 -5.79 1.09
N THR A 91 -1.81 -5.07 0.24
CA THR A 91 -1.19 -3.78 0.58
C THR A 91 -2.25 -2.74 0.95
N CYS A 92 -3.33 -2.62 0.17
CA CYS A 92 -4.44 -1.70 0.45
C CYS A 92 -5.11 -2.02 1.79
N GLU A 93 -5.41 -3.30 2.04
CA GLU A 93 -6.01 -3.77 3.29
C GLU A 93 -5.09 -3.46 4.47
N THR A 94 -3.81 -3.77 4.35
CA THR A 94 -2.82 -3.56 5.42
C THR A 94 -2.69 -2.07 5.77
N ILE A 95 -2.58 -1.17 4.79
CA ILE A 95 -2.50 0.28 5.05
C ILE A 95 -3.79 0.79 5.71
N ALA A 96 -4.96 0.35 5.24
CA ALA A 96 -6.24 0.78 5.79
C ALA A 96 -6.43 0.30 7.24
N ARG A 97 -5.98 -0.92 7.54
CA ARG A 97 -6.19 -1.58 8.83
C ARG A 97 -5.20 -1.13 9.90
N TYR A 98 -3.93 -1.06 9.57
CA TYR A 98 -2.85 -0.80 10.53
C TYR A 98 -2.34 0.64 10.49
N GLY A 99 -2.58 1.37 9.41
CA GLY A 99 -2.06 2.70 9.17
C GLY A 99 -3.14 3.78 9.14
N CYS A 100 -3.46 4.26 7.94
CA CYS A 100 -4.31 5.42 7.72
C CYS A 100 -5.17 5.22 6.47
N ALA A 101 -6.50 5.33 6.61
CA ALA A 101 -7.46 5.14 5.52
C ALA A 101 -7.25 6.12 4.36
N SER A 102 -6.91 7.39 4.64
CA SER A 102 -6.61 8.38 3.60
C SER A 102 -5.36 8.01 2.79
N THR A 103 -4.35 7.43 3.45
CA THR A 103 -3.16 6.89 2.75
C THR A 103 -3.53 5.71 1.86
N ALA A 104 -4.37 4.78 2.34
CA ALA A 104 -4.82 3.65 1.53
C ALA A 104 -5.56 4.12 0.27
N MET A 105 -6.44 5.12 0.39
CA MET A 105 -7.15 5.69 -0.76
C MET A 105 -6.19 6.34 -1.77
N CYS A 106 -5.25 7.16 -1.30
CA CYS A 106 -4.25 7.77 -2.17
C CYS A 106 -3.39 6.71 -2.87
N TYR A 107 -3.02 5.65 -2.15
CA TYR A 107 -2.27 4.52 -2.69
C TYR A 107 -3.04 3.79 -3.81
N VAL A 108 -4.33 3.51 -3.61
CA VAL A 108 -5.19 2.91 -4.64
C VAL A 108 -5.20 3.75 -5.91
N MET A 109 -5.40 5.06 -5.78
CA MET A 109 -5.41 5.98 -6.92
C MET A 109 -4.04 6.03 -7.62
N HIS A 110 -2.96 6.01 -6.85
CA HIS A 110 -1.60 5.97 -7.37
C HIS A 110 -1.35 4.70 -8.22
N ILE A 111 -1.63 3.52 -7.69
CA ILE A 111 -1.46 2.24 -8.42
C ILE A 111 -2.36 2.19 -9.66
N GLY A 112 -3.57 2.75 -9.58
CA GLY A 112 -4.44 2.89 -10.74
C GLY A 112 -3.80 3.71 -11.87
N ALA A 113 -3.18 4.84 -11.54
CA ALA A 113 -2.45 5.67 -12.51
C ALA A 113 -1.22 4.95 -13.09
N VAL A 114 -0.46 4.26 -12.23
CA VAL A 114 0.69 3.44 -12.66
C VAL A 114 0.25 2.33 -13.62
N SER A 115 -0.83 1.63 -13.30
CA SER A 115 -1.39 0.57 -14.15
C SER A 115 -1.83 1.10 -15.52
N ALA A 116 -2.42 2.30 -15.57
CA ALA A 116 -2.80 2.93 -16.82
C ALA A 116 -1.57 3.24 -17.71
N ILE A 117 -0.47 3.72 -17.12
CA ILE A 117 0.79 3.95 -17.83
C ILE A 117 1.37 2.62 -18.32
N MET A 118 1.37 1.60 -17.46
CA MET A 118 1.94 0.28 -17.76
C MET A 118 1.12 -0.54 -18.75
N TYR A 119 -0.13 -0.16 -19.02
CA TYR A 119 -0.94 -0.80 -20.05
C TYR A 119 -0.37 -0.63 -21.47
N ARG A 120 0.24 0.54 -21.76
CA ARG A 120 0.98 0.83 -23.00
C ARG A 120 2.22 1.66 -22.70
N PRO A 121 3.24 1.07 -22.09
CA PRO A 121 4.43 1.80 -21.71
C PRO A 121 5.19 2.27 -22.96
N THR A 122 5.55 3.55 -22.98
CA THR A 122 6.48 4.08 -23.95
C THR A 122 7.75 4.54 -23.24
N PRO A 123 8.91 4.60 -23.90
CA PRO A 123 10.13 5.10 -23.26
C PRO A 123 9.95 6.46 -22.57
N ALA A 124 9.23 7.37 -23.21
CA ALA A 124 8.95 8.70 -22.66
C ALA A 124 8.10 8.65 -21.37
N LEU A 125 7.09 7.76 -21.30
CA LEU A 125 6.26 7.59 -20.12
C LEU A 125 7.04 6.91 -18.98
N LEU A 126 7.84 5.91 -19.31
CA LEU A 126 8.70 5.23 -18.34
C LEU A 126 9.72 6.20 -17.72
N ASP A 127 10.40 6.99 -18.55
CA ASP A 127 11.39 7.95 -18.08
C ASP A 127 10.77 9.09 -17.26
N LYS A 128 9.60 9.56 -17.67
CA LYS A 128 8.94 10.71 -17.02
C LYS A 128 8.25 10.34 -15.72
N TYR A 129 7.64 9.16 -15.63
CA TYR A 129 6.76 8.80 -14.50
C TYR A 129 7.24 7.58 -13.71
N ILE A 130 7.65 6.50 -14.37
CA ILE A 130 7.94 5.24 -13.68
C ILE A 130 9.30 5.28 -12.97
N ARG A 131 10.34 5.79 -13.61
CA ARG A 131 11.67 5.91 -12.98
C ARG A 131 11.68 6.86 -11.77
N PRO A 132 11.12 8.08 -11.86
CA PRO A 132 11.06 8.97 -10.69
C PRO A 132 10.22 8.41 -9.54
N LEU A 133 9.19 7.65 -9.85
CA LEU A 133 8.33 6.98 -8.88
C LEU A 133 9.12 5.95 -8.06
N ARG A 134 9.97 5.15 -8.71
CA ARG A 134 10.88 4.23 -8.03
C ARG A 134 11.85 4.95 -7.09
N GLU A 135 12.26 6.18 -7.44
CA GLU A 135 13.18 7.00 -6.67
C GLU A 135 12.47 7.81 -5.56
N GLY A 136 11.16 7.62 -5.37
CA GLY A 136 10.37 8.35 -4.39
C GLY A 136 10.24 9.85 -4.67
N LYS A 137 10.45 10.26 -5.94
CA LYS A 137 10.47 11.67 -6.33
C LYS A 137 9.11 12.21 -6.80
N ILE A 138 8.13 11.34 -7.00
CA ILE A 138 6.75 11.70 -7.38
C ILE A 138 5.74 10.81 -6.67
#